data_ab49b0b43875a157c94fee8e37f28d92
#
_entry.id   ab49b0b43875a157c94fee8e37f28d92
#
_cell.length_a   1.000
_cell.length_b   1.000
_cell.length_c   1.000
_cell.angle_alpha   90.00
_cell.angle_beta   90.00
_cell.angle_gamma   90.00
#
_symmetry.space_group_name_H-M   'P 1'
#
loop_
_entity.id
_entity.type
_entity.pdbx_description
1 polymer ?
#
loop_
_entity_poly.entity_id
_entity_poly.type
_entity_poly.pdbx_seq_one_letter_code
_entity_poly.pdbx_strand_id
1 'polypeptide(L)'
;MAQTQSQNLDQLSQDVRTRLANIDGSLKSLKAKVDGDARQADAEARSQLAKVSADVEANKPQLAAAEAQMTQWVQAQKAATSQKIAEWKASQEFTKLQARAAEAERYAAAARDVAVAKLNAAHRAALEAYIAKKDANSASSSS
;
A
#
# COMPACT_ATOMS: atom_id res chain seq x y z
N MET A 1 20.35 -13.04 13.13
CA MET A 1 19.68 -13.20 11.81
C MET A 1 18.19 -13.48 11.97
N ALA A 2 17.77 -14.42 12.83
CA ALA A 2 16.35 -14.68 13.10
C ALA A 2 15.61 -13.44 13.63
N GLN A 3 16.27 -12.62 14.44
CA GLN A 3 15.71 -11.38 14.98
C GLN A 3 15.39 -10.38 13.88
N THR A 4 16.26 -10.28 12.86
CA THR A 4 16.05 -9.36 11.74
C THR A 4 14.79 -9.71 10.96
N GLN A 5 14.55 -11.00 10.72
CA GLN A 5 13.35 -11.46 10.03
C GLN A 5 12.09 -11.17 10.85
N SER A 6 12.15 -11.44 12.15
CA SER A 6 11.04 -11.15 13.05
C SER A 6 10.73 -9.65 13.08
N GLN A 7 11.77 -8.81 13.15
CA GLN A 7 11.61 -7.35 13.14
C GLN A 7 10.98 -6.87 11.83
N ASN A 8 11.37 -7.46 10.69
CA ASN A 8 10.81 -7.09 9.39
C ASN A 8 9.32 -7.43 9.31
N LEU A 9 8.92 -8.59 9.83
CA LEU A 9 7.52 -8.99 9.86
C LEU A 9 6.71 -8.08 10.79
N ASP A 10 7.26 -7.74 11.95
CA ASP A 10 6.61 -6.84 12.89
C ASP A 10 6.45 -5.44 12.28
N GLN A 11 7.47 -4.95 11.60
CA GLN A 11 7.43 -3.64 10.96
C GLN A 11 6.38 -3.59 9.86
N LEU A 12 6.30 -4.64 9.04
CA LEU A 12 5.26 -4.74 8.01
C LEU A 12 3.88 -4.70 8.64
N SER A 13 3.66 -5.50 9.69
CA SER A 13 2.38 -5.54 10.41
C SER A 13 2.01 -4.17 10.94
N GLN A 14 2.96 -3.47 11.58
CA GLN A 14 2.72 -2.14 12.14
C GLN A 14 2.42 -1.11 11.05
N ASP A 15 3.15 -1.14 9.95
CA ASP A 15 2.96 -0.20 8.85
C ASP A 15 1.56 -0.35 8.23
N VAL A 16 1.12 -1.60 8.01
CA VAL A 16 -0.21 -1.87 7.48
C VAL A 16 -1.28 -1.42 8.46
N ARG A 17 -1.14 -1.76 9.74
CA ARG A 17 -2.10 -1.37 10.78
C ARG A 17 -2.20 0.15 10.90
N THR A 18 -1.06 0.84 10.91
CA THR A 18 -1.03 2.30 11.02
C THR A 18 -1.75 2.94 9.84
N ARG A 19 -1.49 2.44 8.63
CA ARG A 19 -2.13 2.99 7.42
C ARG A 19 -3.64 2.73 7.44
N LEU A 20 -4.05 1.53 7.78
CA LEU A 20 -5.47 1.17 7.88
C LEU A 20 -6.17 1.99 8.97
N ALA A 21 -5.52 2.17 10.12
CA ALA A 21 -6.08 2.97 11.21
C ALA A 21 -6.25 4.42 10.80
N ASN A 22 -5.29 5.00 10.08
CA ASN A 22 -5.38 6.37 9.60
C ASN A 22 -6.53 6.54 8.61
N ILE A 23 -6.68 5.61 7.67
CA ILE A 23 -7.77 5.63 6.68
C ILE A 23 -9.11 5.46 7.41
N ASP A 24 -9.19 4.49 8.30
CA ASP A 24 -10.41 4.23 9.08
C ASP A 24 -10.82 5.46 9.90
N GLY A 25 -9.86 6.08 10.58
CA GLY A 25 -10.10 7.29 11.36
C GLY A 25 -10.59 8.44 10.50
N SER A 26 -10.01 8.62 9.31
CA SER A 26 -10.42 9.66 8.38
C SER A 26 -11.85 9.43 7.88
N LEU A 27 -12.17 8.19 7.53
CA LEU A 27 -13.50 7.85 7.03
C LEU A 27 -14.56 7.96 8.14
N LYS A 28 -14.22 7.57 9.36
CA LYS A 28 -15.14 7.72 10.52
C LYS A 28 -15.40 9.18 10.84
N SER A 29 -14.36 10.01 10.78
CA SER A 29 -14.49 11.46 10.98
C SER A 29 -15.42 12.06 9.93
N LEU A 30 -15.23 11.66 8.67
CA LEU A 30 -16.10 12.11 7.58
C LEU A 30 -17.55 11.67 7.81
N LYS A 31 -17.75 10.41 8.20
CA LYS A 31 -19.10 9.88 8.46
C LYS A 31 -19.80 10.67 9.58
N ALA A 32 -19.07 10.98 10.64
CA ALA A 32 -19.62 11.76 11.74
C ALA A 32 -20.10 13.15 11.27
N LYS A 33 -19.32 13.77 10.37
CA LYS A 33 -19.69 15.06 9.80
C LYS A 33 -20.86 14.97 8.83
N VAL A 34 -20.94 13.89 8.07
CA VAL A 34 -22.09 13.62 7.19
C VAL A 34 -23.39 13.56 8.03
N ASP A 35 -23.31 12.89 9.19
CA ASP A 35 -24.47 12.76 10.08
C ASP A 35 -24.81 14.05 10.81
N GLY A 36 -23.82 14.92 11.06
CA GLY A 36 -23.99 16.14 11.84
C GLY A 36 -24.11 17.43 11.03
N ASP A 37 -23.25 17.64 10.04
CA ASP A 37 -23.20 18.87 9.26
C ASP A 37 -22.70 18.59 7.85
N ALA A 38 -23.60 18.65 6.88
CA ALA A 38 -23.32 18.33 5.48
C ALA A 38 -22.28 19.26 4.85
N ARG A 39 -22.23 20.53 5.26
CA ARG A 39 -21.24 21.46 4.72
C ARG A 39 -19.84 21.13 5.19
N GLN A 40 -19.69 20.81 6.48
CA GLN A 40 -18.41 20.38 7.03
C GLN A 40 -17.98 19.05 6.41
N ALA A 41 -18.91 18.16 6.15
CA ALA A 41 -18.62 16.88 5.51
C ALA A 41 -18.05 17.08 4.11
N ASP A 42 -18.64 17.99 3.31
CA ASP A 42 -18.14 18.28 1.98
C ASP A 42 -16.74 18.88 2.02
N ALA A 43 -16.52 19.86 2.88
CA ALA A 43 -15.20 20.49 3.04
C ALA A 43 -14.15 19.47 3.51
N GLU A 44 -14.52 18.60 4.46
CA GLU A 44 -13.63 17.57 4.98
C GLU A 44 -13.27 16.55 3.89
N ALA A 45 -14.26 16.10 3.11
CA ALA A 45 -14.02 15.14 2.04
C ALA A 45 -13.07 15.72 0.99
N ARG A 46 -13.24 16.96 0.60
CA ARG A 46 -12.38 17.63 -0.38
C ARG A 46 -10.99 17.85 0.17
N SER A 47 -10.87 18.20 1.46
CA SER A 47 -9.56 18.34 2.13
C SER A 47 -8.82 17.01 2.20
N GLN A 48 -9.51 15.94 2.58
CA GLN A 48 -8.93 14.59 2.61
C GLN A 48 -8.50 14.15 1.21
N LEU A 49 -9.34 14.41 0.21
CA LEU A 49 -9.04 14.04 -1.17
C LEU A 49 -7.78 14.76 -1.67
N ALA A 50 -7.62 16.04 -1.34
CA ALA A 50 -6.43 16.79 -1.73
C ALA A 50 -5.17 16.18 -1.12
N LYS A 51 -5.21 15.82 0.16
CA LYS A 51 -4.07 15.20 0.85
C LYS A 51 -3.73 13.84 0.28
N VAL A 52 -4.73 12.99 0.10
CA VAL A 52 -4.53 11.63 -0.43
C VAL A 52 -4.04 11.70 -1.87
N SER A 53 -4.60 12.59 -2.69
CA SER A 53 -4.15 12.77 -4.08
C SER A 53 -2.69 13.22 -4.14
N ALA A 54 -2.28 14.13 -3.26
CA ALA A 54 -0.88 14.56 -3.19
C ALA A 54 0.03 13.40 -2.82
N ASP A 55 -0.38 12.57 -1.85
CA ASP A 55 0.39 11.39 -1.45
C ASP A 55 0.50 10.37 -2.58
N VAL A 56 -0.61 10.11 -3.29
CA VAL A 56 -0.61 9.18 -4.43
C VAL A 56 0.34 9.67 -5.52
N GLU A 57 0.28 10.95 -5.86
CA GLU A 57 1.15 11.51 -6.89
C GLU A 57 2.62 11.49 -6.47
N ALA A 58 2.91 11.84 -5.20
CA ALA A 58 4.27 11.85 -4.68
C ALA A 58 4.89 10.45 -4.67
N ASN A 59 4.07 9.42 -4.49
CA ASN A 59 4.53 8.04 -4.38
C ASN A 59 4.56 7.28 -5.72
N LYS A 60 4.11 7.88 -6.82
CA LYS A 60 4.12 7.22 -8.13
C LYS A 60 5.49 6.69 -8.55
N PRO A 61 6.60 7.46 -8.44
CA PRO A 61 7.91 6.91 -8.81
C PRO A 61 8.33 5.73 -7.95
N GLN A 62 8.04 5.78 -6.63
CA GLN A 62 8.33 4.68 -5.73
C GLN A 62 7.52 3.45 -6.06
N LEU A 63 6.25 3.64 -6.40
CA LEU A 63 5.37 2.54 -6.80
C LEU A 63 5.89 1.86 -8.06
N ALA A 64 6.29 2.63 -9.07
CA ALA A 64 6.84 2.08 -10.31
C ALA A 64 8.11 1.27 -10.04
N ALA A 65 9.00 1.80 -9.19
CA ALA A 65 10.23 1.09 -8.80
C ALA A 65 9.91 -0.19 -8.04
N ALA A 66 8.93 -0.14 -7.13
CA ALA A 66 8.52 -1.30 -6.35
C ALA A 66 7.94 -2.40 -7.25
N GLU A 67 7.10 -2.03 -8.21
CA GLU A 67 6.52 -2.98 -9.16
C GLU A 67 7.60 -3.63 -10.02
N ALA A 68 8.61 -2.87 -10.44
CA ALA A 68 9.76 -3.40 -11.19
C ALA A 68 10.53 -4.43 -10.36
N GLN A 69 10.75 -4.15 -9.08
CA GLN A 69 11.42 -5.09 -8.18
C GLN A 69 10.60 -6.37 -7.99
N MET A 70 9.28 -6.25 -7.88
CA MET A 70 8.41 -7.42 -7.78
C MET A 70 8.49 -8.29 -9.04
N THR A 71 8.55 -7.67 -10.20
CA THR A 71 8.72 -8.39 -11.47
C THR A 71 10.06 -9.12 -11.52
N GLN A 72 11.13 -8.46 -11.08
CA GLN A 72 12.46 -9.08 -11.02
C GLN A 72 12.47 -10.30 -10.09
N TRP A 73 11.81 -10.22 -8.95
CA TRP A 73 11.72 -11.33 -8.01
C TRP A 73 10.97 -12.52 -8.64
N VAL A 74 9.85 -12.26 -9.32
CA VAL A 74 9.09 -13.32 -9.99
C VAL A 74 9.96 -14.03 -11.04
N GLN A 75 10.75 -13.27 -11.80
CA GLN A 75 11.68 -13.84 -12.77
C GLN A 75 12.76 -14.68 -12.08
N ALA A 76 13.33 -14.17 -10.99
CA ALA A 76 14.33 -14.88 -10.21
C ALA A 76 13.80 -16.18 -9.61
N GLN A 77 12.51 -16.17 -9.17
CA GLN A 77 11.85 -17.35 -8.63
C GLN A 77 11.70 -18.45 -9.68
N LYS A 78 11.44 -18.09 -10.92
CA LYS A 78 11.34 -19.05 -12.01
C LYS A 78 12.68 -19.73 -12.28
N ALA A 79 13.78 -19.00 -12.13
CA ALA A 79 15.13 -19.52 -12.32
C ALA A 79 15.59 -20.37 -11.14
N ALA A 80 15.19 -19.98 -9.91
CA ALA A 80 15.63 -20.65 -8.68
C ALA A 80 14.60 -21.70 -8.24
N THR A 81 14.60 -22.85 -8.88
CA THR A 81 13.69 -23.96 -8.55
C THR A 81 14.05 -24.54 -7.17
N SER A 82 13.09 -25.26 -6.58
CA SER A 82 13.31 -25.97 -5.31
C SER A 82 14.50 -26.91 -5.41
N GLN A 83 14.68 -27.56 -6.56
CA GLN A 83 15.81 -28.47 -6.79
C GLN A 83 17.12 -27.71 -6.78
N LYS A 84 17.22 -26.56 -7.42
CA LYS A 84 18.44 -25.74 -7.43
C LYS A 84 18.77 -25.26 -6.03
N ILE A 85 17.77 -24.82 -5.28
CA ILE A 85 17.96 -24.36 -3.89
C ILE A 85 18.51 -25.51 -3.04
N ALA A 86 17.96 -26.72 -3.20
CA ALA A 86 18.44 -27.90 -2.51
C ALA A 86 19.90 -28.22 -2.88
N GLU A 87 20.26 -28.06 -4.16
CA GLU A 87 21.64 -28.23 -4.62
C GLU A 87 22.57 -27.21 -3.99
N TRP A 88 22.16 -25.95 -3.90
CA TRP A 88 22.97 -24.90 -3.26
C TRP A 88 23.20 -25.18 -1.78
N LYS A 89 22.17 -25.68 -1.09
CA LYS A 89 22.29 -26.07 0.32
C LYS A 89 23.27 -27.24 0.47
N ALA A 90 23.13 -28.26 -0.36
CA ALA A 90 23.99 -29.45 -0.32
C ALA A 90 25.44 -29.10 -0.65
N SER A 91 25.67 -28.19 -1.59
CA SER A 91 26.99 -27.75 -2.02
C SER A 91 27.57 -26.62 -1.17
N GLN A 92 26.83 -26.16 -0.17
CA GLN A 92 27.22 -25.05 0.72
C GLN A 92 27.52 -23.76 -0.05
N GLU A 93 26.76 -23.46 -1.08
CA GLU A 93 26.90 -22.24 -1.86
C GLU A 93 26.19 -21.09 -1.16
N PHE A 94 26.75 -20.67 -0.04
CA PHE A 94 26.11 -19.67 0.83
C PHE A 94 25.92 -18.32 0.17
N THR A 95 26.84 -17.93 -0.73
CA THR A 95 26.75 -16.65 -1.45
C THR A 95 25.47 -16.59 -2.27
N LYS A 96 25.11 -17.69 -2.97
CA LYS A 96 23.88 -17.76 -3.76
C LYS A 96 22.65 -17.71 -2.87
N LEU A 97 22.69 -18.42 -1.74
CA LEU A 97 21.58 -18.41 -0.79
C LEU A 97 21.40 -17.03 -0.16
N GLN A 98 22.50 -16.36 0.18
CA GLN A 98 22.43 -15.00 0.74
C GLN A 98 21.92 -13.99 -0.28
N ALA A 99 22.34 -14.10 -1.54
CA ALA A 99 21.85 -13.24 -2.60
C ALA A 99 20.34 -13.40 -2.80
N ARG A 100 19.87 -14.63 -2.75
CA ARG A 100 18.43 -14.92 -2.85
C ARG A 100 17.67 -14.32 -1.67
N ALA A 101 18.23 -14.45 -0.46
CA ALA A 101 17.61 -13.87 0.73
C ALA A 101 17.51 -12.35 0.63
N ALA A 102 18.57 -11.69 0.14
CA ALA A 102 18.58 -10.24 -0.05
C ALA A 102 17.52 -9.80 -1.09
N GLU A 103 17.38 -10.57 -2.18
CA GLU A 103 16.35 -10.30 -3.17
C GLU A 103 14.94 -10.47 -2.60
N ALA A 104 14.75 -11.51 -1.77
CA ALA A 104 13.48 -11.74 -1.10
C ALA A 104 13.12 -10.59 -0.17
N GLU A 105 14.10 -10.04 0.54
CA GLU A 105 13.88 -8.89 1.41
C GLU A 105 13.49 -7.65 0.61
N ARG A 106 14.14 -7.42 -0.52
CA ARG A 106 13.79 -6.31 -1.41
C ARG A 106 12.38 -6.49 -1.98
N TYR A 107 12.03 -7.72 -2.34
CA TYR A 107 10.67 -8.02 -2.80
C TYR A 107 9.64 -7.73 -1.70
N ALA A 108 9.92 -8.14 -0.47
CA ALA A 108 9.00 -7.90 0.65
C ALA A 108 8.80 -6.40 0.89
N ALA A 109 9.87 -5.62 0.84
CA ALA A 109 9.78 -4.17 0.98
C ALA A 109 8.98 -3.54 -0.17
N ALA A 110 9.23 -4.00 -1.41
CA ALA A 110 8.50 -3.53 -2.59
C ALA A 110 7.01 -3.88 -2.50
N ALA A 111 6.69 -5.09 -2.07
CA ALA A 111 5.30 -5.54 -1.89
C ALA A 111 4.58 -4.69 -0.84
N ARG A 112 5.26 -4.33 0.25
CA ARG A 112 4.71 -3.44 1.26
C ARG A 112 4.41 -2.06 0.67
N ASP A 113 5.34 -1.50 -0.09
CA ASP A 113 5.14 -0.20 -0.72
C ASP A 113 3.96 -0.21 -1.68
N VAL A 114 3.81 -1.28 -2.47
CA VAL A 114 2.67 -1.44 -3.37
C VAL A 114 1.37 -1.54 -2.58
N ALA A 115 1.36 -2.31 -1.49
CA ALA A 115 0.16 -2.46 -0.66
C ALA A 115 -0.28 -1.12 -0.06
N VAL A 116 0.66 -0.33 0.46
CA VAL A 116 0.37 0.99 1.02
C VAL A 116 -0.17 1.93 -0.07
N ALA A 117 0.45 1.91 -1.25
CA ALA A 117 0.01 2.72 -2.38
C ALA A 117 -1.42 2.36 -2.81
N LYS A 118 -1.75 1.07 -2.82
CA LYS A 118 -3.10 0.61 -3.17
C LYS A 118 -4.13 1.00 -2.11
N LEU A 119 -3.77 0.99 -0.84
CA LEU A 119 -4.64 1.48 0.23
C LEU A 119 -4.93 2.97 0.05
N ASN A 120 -3.93 3.76 -0.27
CA ASN A 120 -4.11 5.19 -0.54
C ASN A 120 -5.00 5.42 -1.76
N ALA A 121 -4.81 4.63 -2.82
CA ALA A 121 -5.64 4.71 -4.03
C ALA A 121 -7.10 4.35 -3.73
N ALA A 122 -7.33 3.34 -2.89
CA ALA A 122 -8.67 2.95 -2.47
C ALA A 122 -9.34 4.05 -1.63
N HIS A 123 -8.60 4.68 -0.73
CA HIS A 123 -9.07 5.81 0.06
C HIS A 123 -9.48 6.97 -0.85
N ARG A 124 -8.61 7.30 -1.81
CA ARG A 124 -8.89 8.34 -2.81
C ARG A 124 -10.17 8.04 -3.58
N ALA A 125 -10.33 6.80 -4.06
CA ALA A 125 -11.50 6.39 -4.82
C ALA A 125 -12.79 6.51 -3.99
N ALA A 126 -12.73 6.16 -2.71
CA ALA A 126 -13.88 6.29 -1.81
C ALA A 126 -14.30 7.76 -1.64
N LEU A 127 -13.32 8.65 -1.48
CA LEU A 127 -13.58 10.08 -1.36
C LEU A 127 -14.14 10.68 -2.65
N GLU A 128 -13.57 10.28 -3.79
CA GLU A 128 -14.06 10.73 -5.10
C GLU A 128 -15.50 10.28 -5.32
N ALA A 129 -15.84 9.04 -4.96
CA ALA A 129 -17.19 8.52 -5.08
C ALA A 129 -18.18 9.29 -4.19
N TYR A 130 -17.77 9.58 -2.96
CA TYR A 130 -18.59 10.35 -2.03
C TYR A 130 -18.88 11.75 -2.59
N ILE A 131 -17.86 12.44 -3.06
CA ILE A 131 -17.99 13.80 -3.60
C ILE A 131 -18.84 13.79 -4.85
N ALA A 132 -18.62 12.84 -5.77
CA ALA A 132 -19.40 12.73 -7.00
C ALA A 132 -20.89 12.51 -6.70
N LYS A 133 -21.19 11.64 -5.76
CA LYS A 133 -22.57 11.38 -5.36
C LYS A 133 -23.22 12.62 -4.74
N LYS A 134 -22.47 13.33 -3.92
CA LYS A 134 -22.97 14.56 -3.29
C LYS A 134 -23.23 15.65 -4.32
N ASP A 135 -22.35 15.80 -5.30
CA ASP A 135 -22.53 16.76 -6.39
C ASP A 135 -23.78 16.43 -7.21
N ALA A 136 -23.99 15.13 -7.50
CA ALA A 136 -25.18 14.69 -8.22
C ALA A 136 -26.45 14.97 -7.43
N ASN A 137 -26.45 14.70 -6.13
CA ASN A 137 -27.60 14.96 -5.26
C ASN A 137 -27.87 16.45 -5.15
N SER A 138 -26.86 17.29 -5.08
CA SER A 138 -27.02 18.75 -5.02
C SER A 138 -27.63 19.30 -6.31
N ALA A 139 -27.16 18.81 -7.47
CA ALA A 139 -27.71 19.20 -8.77
C ALA A 139 -29.18 18.78 -8.90
N SER A 140 -29.52 17.56 -8.45
CA SER A 140 -30.89 17.06 -8.46
C SER A 140 -31.81 17.91 -7.57
N SER A 141 -31.29 18.32 -6.41
CA SER A 141 -32.08 19.17 -5.47
C SER A 141 -32.31 20.58 -6.01
N SER A 142 -31.44 21.08 -6.87
CA SER A 142 -31.52 22.43 -7.45
C SER A 142 -32.54 22.52 -8.59
N SER A 143 -32.87 21.38 -9.16
CA SER A 143 -33.84 21.33 -10.27
C SER A 143 -35.26 21.05 -9.78
#